data_338d2fef69618383eac5ee71a09fd9a9
#
_entry.id   338d2fef69618383eac5ee71a09fd9a9
#
_cell.length_a   1.000
_cell.length_b   1.000
_cell.length_c   1.000
_cell.angle_alpha   90.00
_cell.angle_beta   90.00
_cell.angle_gamma   90.00
#
_symmetry.space_group_name_H-M   'P 1'
#
loop_
_entity.id
_entity.type
_entity.pdbx_description
1 polymer ?
#
loop_
_entity_poly.entity_id
_entity_poly.type
_entity_poly.pdbx_seq_one_letter_code
_entity_poly.pdbx_strand_id
1 'polypeptide(L)'
;AHLDGLSDPSGYLAQLRELLGPNAWIVVEKILAVDEALEPTLPVDGSTGYDVLREIGGVLVDPQGESPLTALVESAGVDYQEMPAMLADLKVHAAVHTLASELRRLRRCIAAAAGADHPLLPAAVAALLRHIGRYRCDYPGQAAVLPCALAETHSTTPQLAPGLQLIAAAVARGGEPAVRLQQLCGAVSAKAVEDCMFYRDARLVSLNEVGGEPRRFGVGAAEFHHRAATRARLWPRSMTTLSTHDTKRGEDVRARIGVLSQVPWLWAKFIGHAQAIAPAPDAVTGQFLWQNVFGVWPVSGEVSAALRGRLHTYAEKAIREAAWHTSWHNPNRAFEDDVHGWLDLVLDGPLASELTGLVAHLNSHAESDALAAKLLALTVPGVPDVYQGSELWDDSLVDPDNRRPVDYGTRRVALKALQHPKIRVLAAALRLRRTHPESFLGGAYHPVFAAGPAADHVVAFRRGDDILVAVTRWTVRLQQTGWDHTVLPLPDGSWTDALTGFTASGHTPAVELFADLPVVLLVRDNA
;
A
#
# COMPACT_ATOMS: atom_id res chain seq x y z
N ALA A 1 5.63 1.72 18.69
CA ALA A 1 5.59 0.25 18.72
C ALA A 1 4.29 -0.25 18.12
N HIS A 2 4.35 -1.34 17.41
CA HIS A 2 3.17 -2.01 16.86
C HIS A 2 2.15 -2.30 17.96
N LEU A 3 0.92 -1.78 17.82
CA LEU A 3 -0.14 -1.99 18.79
C LEU A 3 -0.41 -3.48 19.03
N ASP A 4 -0.42 -4.28 17.96
CA ASP A 4 -0.72 -5.71 18.00
C ASP A 4 0.34 -6.55 18.74
N GLY A 5 1.55 -6.01 18.95
CA GLY A 5 2.61 -6.64 19.75
C GLY A 5 2.43 -6.50 21.27
N LEU A 6 1.52 -5.64 21.73
CA LEU A 6 1.28 -5.43 23.15
C LEU A 6 0.52 -6.62 23.79
N SER A 7 0.71 -6.84 25.07
CA SER A 7 -0.01 -7.86 25.81
C SER A 7 -1.49 -7.51 26.00
N ASP A 8 -1.78 -6.24 26.25
CA ASP A 8 -3.12 -5.68 26.41
C ASP A 8 -3.18 -4.31 25.70
N PRO A 9 -3.48 -4.28 24.38
CA PRO A 9 -3.58 -3.03 23.64
C PRO A 9 -4.64 -2.07 24.18
N SER A 10 -5.81 -2.60 24.53
CA SER A 10 -6.94 -1.80 25.00
C SER A 10 -6.65 -1.15 26.35
N GLY A 11 -6.11 -1.92 27.30
CA GLY A 11 -5.71 -1.41 28.61
C GLY A 11 -4.58 -0.39 28.50
N TYR A 12 -3.58 -0.62 27.63
CA TYR A 12 -2.51 0.34 27.36
C TYR A 12 -3.07 1.68 26.82
N LEU A 13 -3.96 1.63 25.84
CA LEU A 13 -4.55 2.83 25.26
C LEU A 13 -5.47 3.57 26.24
N ALA A 14 -6.21 2.84 27.11
CA ALA A 14 -7.00 3.45 28.17
C ALA A 14 -6.13 4.23 29.15
N GLN A 15 -5.02 3.62 29.62
CA GLN A 15 -4.06 4.29 30.49
C GLN A 15 -3.40 5.50 29.80
N LEU A 16 -3.03 5.35 28.51
CA LEU A 16 -2.43 6.45 27.76
C LEU A 16 -3.41 7.62 27.60
N ARG A 17 -4.68 7.33 27.31
CA ARG A 17 -5.74 8.35 27.23
C ARG A 17 -5.97 9.06 28.56
N GLU A 18 -5.95 8.31 29.66
CA GLU A 18 -6.07 8.89 31.00
C GLU A 18 -4.90 9.85 31.32
N LEU A 19 -3.67 9.44 31.00
CA LEU A 19 -2.46 10.25 31.23
C LEU A 19 -2.41 11.52 30.37
N LEU A 20 -2.80 11.42 29.10
CA LEU A 20 -2.70 12.52 28.14
C LEU A 20 -3.95 13.43 28.14
N GLY A 21 -5.04 12.95 28.70
CA GLY A 21 -6.32 13.65 28.70
C GLY A 21 -7.17 13.44 27.43
N PRO A 22 -8.43 13.89 27.44
CA PRO A 22 -9.41 13.59 26.40
C PRO A 22 -9.10 14.25 25.06
N ASN A 23 -8.35 15.35 25.05
CA ASN A 23 -8.09 16.15 23.84
C ASN A 23 -6.79 15.77 23.13
N ALA A 24 -5.98 14.89 23.69
CA ALA A 24 -4.75 14.45 23.05
C ALA A 24 -5.06 13.69 21.75
N TRP A 25 -4.36 14.02 20.68
CA TRP A 25 -4.45 13.30 19.42
C TRP A 25 -3.61 12.02 19.50
N ILE A 26 -4.26 10.86 19.43
CA ILE A 26 -3.63 9.55 19.53
C ILE A 26 -3.98 8.75 18.29
N VAL A 27 -2.99 8.38 17.51
CA VAL A 27 -3.12 7.42 16.41
C VAL A 27 -2.30 6.17 16.70
N VAL A 28 -2.74 5.04 16.16
CA VAL A 28 -2.09 3.75 16.38
C VAL A 28 -1.54 3.18 15.09
N GLU A 29 -0.34 2.63 15.15
CA GLU A 29 0.18 1.80 14.09
C GLU A 29 -0.46 0.42 14.22
N LYS A 30 -1.47 0.20 13.41
CA LYS A 30 -2.18 -1.05 13.25
C LYS A 30 -2.39 -1.33 11.78
N ILE A 31 -1.82 -2.42 11.32
CA ILE A 31 -2.02 -2.88 9.95
C ILE A 31 -3.37 -3.58 9.88
N LEU A 32 -4.26 -3.02 9.07
CA LEU A 32 -5.61 -3.53 8.86
C LEU A 32 -5.65 -4.38 7.60
N ALA A 33 -6.15 -5.61 7.72
CA ALA A 33 -6.48 -6.39 6.54
C ALA A 33 -7.59 -5.70 5.72
N VAL A 34 -7.78 -6.11 4.47
CA VAL A 34 -8.68 -5.41 3.54
C VAL A 34 -10.12 -5.29 4.06
N ASP A 35 -10.63 -6.31 4.73
CA ASP A 35 -11.98 -6.38 5.29
C ASP A 35 -11.99 -6.17 6.83
N GLU A 36 -10.88 -5.68 7.40
CA GLU A 36 -10.76 -5.37 8.82
C GLU A 36 -11.05 -3.89 9.07
N ALA A 37 -11.97 -3.62 9.99
CA ALA A 37 -12.18 -2.28 10.53
C ALA A 37 -11.31 -2.06 11.76
N LEU A 38 -10.82 -0.83 11.95
CA LEU A 38 -10.22 -0.44 13.23
C LEU A 38 -11.29 -0.57 14.32
N GLU A 39 -10.94 -1.22 15.43
CA GLU A 39 -11.86 -1.49 16.53
C GLU A 39 -12.43 -0.20 17.12
N PRO A 40 -13.75 0.05 17.03
CA PRO A 40 -14.35 1.33 17.42
C PRO A 40 -14.28 1.65 18.91
N THR A 41 -14.06 0.64 19.74
CA THR A 41 -13.98 0.79 21.21
C THR A 41 -12.62 1.28 21.71
N LEU A 42 -11.62 1.35 20.81
CA LEU A 42 -10.30 1.87 21.18
C LEU A 42 -10.35 3.40 21.41
N PRO A 43 -9.80 3.88 22.53
CA PRO A 43 -9.80 5.33 22.85
C PRO A 43 -8.73 6.11 22.07
N VAL A 44 -8.79 6.04 20.74
CA VAL A 44 -7.85 6.65 19.80
C VAL A 44 -8.56 7.54 18.79
N ASP A 45 -7.81 8.33 18.03
CA ASP A 45 -8.33 9.18 16.97
C ASP A 45 -8.29 8.48 15.58
N GLY A 46 -7.59 7.35 15.48
CA GLY A 46 -7.48 6.55 14.26
C GLY A 46 -6.17 5.78 14.14
N SER A 47 -5.87 5.31 12.93
CA SER A 47 -4.64 4.62 12.56
C SER A 47 -3.59 5.57 11.96
N THR A 48 -2.38 5.05 11.68
CA THR A 48 -1.31 5.75 10.95
C THR A 48 -1.54 5.80 9.43
N GLY A 49 -2.64 5.25 8.90
CA GLY A 49 -3.13 5.52 7.54
C GLY A 49 -2.66 4.56 6.44
N TYR A 50 -2.12 3.39 6.75
CA TYR A 50 -1.75 2.41 5.72
C TYR A 50 -2.96 1.84 4.95
N ASP A 51 -4.13 1.78 5.59
CA ASP A 51 -5.40 1.47 4.93
C ASP A 51 -5.74 2.50 3.85
N VAL A 52 -5.55 3.79 4.14
CA VAL A 52 -5.77 4.88 3.18
C VAL A 52 -4.76 4.84 2.04
N LEU A 53 -3.49 4.56 2.34
CA LEU A 53 -2.44 4.38 1.33
C LEU A 53 -2.85 3.32 0.30
N ARG A 54 -3.30 2.15 0.77
CA ARG A 54 -3.81 1.06 -0.08
C ARG A 54 -5.00 1.50 -0.94
N GLU A 55 -5.96 2.21 -0.35
CA GLU A 55 -7.17 2.69 -1.04
C GLU A 55 -6.83 3.69 -2.14
N ILE A 56 -5.95 4.66 -1.84
CA ILE A 56 -5.51 5.66 -2.82
C ILE A 56 -4.70 5.03 -3.95
N GLY A 57 -3.71 4.19 -3.62
CA GLY A 57 -2.94 3.49 -4.64
C GLY A 57 -3.81 2.59 -5.50
N GLY A 58 -4.76 1.88 -4.87
CA GLY A 58 -5.63 0.93 -5.56
C GLY A 58 -6.67 1.57 -6.48
N VAL A 59 -7.20 2.76 -6.16
CA VAL A 59 -8.24 3.42 -7.01
C VAL A 59 -7.66 3.96 -8.32
N LEU A 60 -6.34 4.16 -8.39
CA LEU A 60 -5.64 4.61 -9.59
C LEU A 60 -5.22 3.46 -10.52
N VAL A 61 -5.15 2.22 -10.01
CA VAL A 61 -4.84 1.03 -10.80
C VAL A 61 -5.99 0.70 -11.77
N ASP A 62 -5.67 0.45 -13.04
CA ASP A 62 -6.67 0.02 -14.03
C ASP A 62 -6.95 -1.49 -13.87
N PRO A 63 -8.18 -1.88 -13.53
CA PRO A 63 -8.52 -3.29 -13.34
C PRO A 63 -8.39 -4.14 -14.61
N GLN A 64 -8.39 -3.52 -15.79
CA GLN A 64 -8.18 -4.24 -17.06
C GLN A 64 -6.76 -4.82 -17.18
N GLY A 65 -5.81 -4.30 -16.40
CA GLY A 65 -4.46 -4.83 -16.33
C GLY A 65 -4.32 -6.15 -15.56
N GLU A 66 -5.31 -6.55 -14.76
CA GLU A 66 -5.20 -7.72 -13.89
C GLU A 66 -4.88 -9.00 -14.63
N SER A 67 -5.74 -9.39 -15.57
CA SER A 67 -5.60 -10.66 -16.30
C SER A 67 -4.31 -10.72 -17.15
N PRO A 68 -3.95 -9.69 -17.96
CA PRO A 68 -2.72 -9.75 -18.74
C PRO A 68 -1.44 -9.72 -17.88
N LEU A 69 -1.41 -8.97 -16.77
CA LEU A 69 -0.25 -8.98 -15.87
C LEU A 69 -0.13 -10.30 -15.10
N THR A 70 -1.25 -10.92 -14.72
CA THR A 70 -1.27 -12.26 -14.15
C THR A 70 -0.69 -13.26 -15.13
N ALA A 71 -1.16 -13.28 -16.39
CA ALA A 71 -0.65 -14.17 -17.43
C ALA A 71 0.86 -13.97 -17.69
N LEU A 72 1.35 -12.72 -17.59
CA LEU A 72 2.79 -12.44 -17.72
C LEU A 72 3.61 -13.11 -16.60
N VAL A 73 3.16 -13.05 -15.35
CA VAL A 73 3.84 -13.70 -14.22
C VAL A 73 3.74 -15.21 -14.33
N GLU A 74 2.60 -15.75 -14.75
CA GLU A 74 2.40 -17.18 -14.98
C GLU A 74 3.33 -17.72 -16.08
N SER A 75 3.63 -16.91 -17.11
CA SER A 75 4.60 -17.26 -18.14
C SER A 75 6.04 -17.41 -17.62
N ALA A 76 6.35 -16.83 -16.45
CA ALA A 76 7.62 -17.00 -15.74
C ALA A 76 7.66 -18.24 -14.84
N GLY A 77 6.58 -19.03 -14.79
CA GLY A 77 6.52 -20.30 -14.05
C GLY A 77 5.83 -20.22 -12.68
N VAL A 78 5.19 -19.12 -12.35
CA VAL A 78 4.37 -18.99 -11.12
C VAL A 78 2.93 -19.36 -11.44
N ASP A 79 2.37 -20.33 -10.73
CA ASP A 79 0.92 -20.52 -10.71
C ASP A 79 0.29 -19.51 -9.74
N TYR A 80 -0.39 -18.51 -10.30
CA TYR A 80 -0.99 -17.46 -9.48
C TYR A 80 -2.16 -17.97 -8.61
N GLN A 81 -2.77 -19.09 -8.97
CA GLN A 81 -3.81 -19.76 -8.17
C GLN A 81 -3.22 -20.36 -6.87
N GLU A 82 -1.94 -20.71 -6.88
CA GLU A 82 -1.23 -21.26 -5.72
C GLU A 82 -0.74 -20.16 -4.73
N MET A 83 -0.88 -18.87 -5.06
CA MET A 83 -0.42 -17.78 -4.19
C MET A 83 -1.03 -17.83 -2.76
N PRO A 84 -2.31 -18.18 -2.56
CA PRO A 84 -2.85 -18.34 -1.21
C PRO A 84 -2.19 -19.47 -0.42
N ALA A 85 -1.92 -20.59 -1.10
CA ALA A 85 -1.24 -21.73 -0.47
C ALA A 85 0.22 -21.37 -0.14
N MET A 86 0.91 -20.69 -1.06
CA MET A 86 2.26 -20.17 -0.83
C MET A 86 2.31 -19.24 0.39
N LEU A 87 1.39 -18.29 0.52
CA LEU A 87 1.31 -17.40 1.67
C LEU A 87 1.06 -18.19 2.97
N ALA A 88 0.17 -19.18 2.94
CA ALA A 88 -0.09 -20.04 4.08
C ALA A 88 1.16 -20.83 4.49
N ASP A 89 1.95 -21.33 3.54
CA ASP A 89 3.21 -22.02 3.79
C ASP A 89 4.29 -21.09 4.34
N LEU A 90 4.35 -19.84 3.85
CA LEU A 90 5.23 -18.81 4.40
C LEU A 90 4.92 -18.50 5.86
N LYS A 91 3.65 -18.48 6.27
CA LYS A 91 3.25 -18.32 7.68
C LYS A 91 3.75 -19.48 8.53
N VAL A 92 3.59 -20.71 8.05
CA VAL A 92 4.14 -21.90 8.74
C VAL A 92 5.65 -21.79 8.85
N HIS A 93 6.33 -21.46 7.76
CA HIS A 93 7.78 -21.31 7.74
C HIS A 93 8.26 -20.25 8.74
N ALA A 94 7.62 -19.08 8.75
CA ALA A 94 7.91 -18.00 9.69
C ALA A 94 7.73 -18.47 11.15
N ALA A 95 6.65 -19.18 11.47
CA ALA A 95 6.39 -19.69 12.81
C ALA A 95 7.40 -20.75 13.26
N VAL A 96 7.78 -21.69 12.37
CA VAL A 96 8.61 -22.85 12.71
C VAL A 96 10.11 -22.51 12.69
N HIS A 97 10.53 -21.57 11.87
CA HIS A 97 11.95 -21.21 11.70
C HIS A 97 12.27 -19.85 12.34
N THR A 98 11.78 -18.77 11.77
CA THR A 98 12.13 -17.41 12.20
C THR A 98 11.68 -17.12 13.63
N LEU A 99 10.47 -17.56 13.99
CA LEU A 99 9.82 -17.34 15.28
C LEU A 99 9.73 -18.63 16.12
N ALA A 100 10.67 -19.55 15.92
CA ALA A 100 10.69 -20.85 16.61
C ALA A 100 10.75 -20.72 18.15
N SER A 101 11.37 -19.68 18.68
CA SER A 101 11.44 -19.40 20.12
C SER A 101 10.08 -19.01 20.68
N GLU A 102 9.35 -18.17 19.97
CA GLU A 102 7.99 -17.73 20.32
C GLU A 102 7.00 -18.89 20.22
N LEU A 103 7.10 -19.73 19.20
CA LEU A 103 6.30 -20.94 19.07
C LEU A 103 6.56 -21.91 20.22
N ARG A 104 7.82 -22.15 20.58
CA ARG A 104 8.18 -22.99 21.74
C ARG A 104 7.66 -22.40 23.06
N ARG A 105 7.70 -21.07 23.21
CA ARG A 105 7.15 -20.39 24.38
C ARG A 105 5.64 -20.59 24.46
N LEU A 106 4.93 -20.33 23.36
CA LEU A 106 3.47 -20.51 23.30
C LEU A 106 3.07 -21.96 23.63
N ARG A 107 3.78 -22.97 23.09
CA ARG A 107 3.57 -24.37 23.46
C ARG A 107 3.62 -24.59 24.98
N ARG A 108 4.68 -24.08 25.64
CA ARG A 108 4.82 -24.24 27.11
C ARG A 108 3.68 -23.56 27.85
N CYS A 109 3.26 -22.39 27.45
CA CYS A 109 2.15 -21.65 28.05
C CYS A 109 0.83 -22.40 27.90
N ILE A 110 0.55 -22.97 26.73
CA ILE A 110 -0.66 -23.75 26.46
C ILE A 110 -0.64 -25.05 27.31
N ALA A 111 0.47 -25.78 27.31
CA ALA A 111 0.60 -27.01 28.07
C ALA A 111 0.40 -26.78 29.58
N ALA A 112 0.99 -25.72 30.12
CA ALA A 112 0.83 -25.34 31.52
C ALA A 112 -0.64 -24.97 31.86
N ALA A 113 -1.30 -24.16 31.03
CA ALA A 113 -2.67 -23.75 31.22
C ALA A 113 -3.68 -24.91 31.05
N ALA A 114 -3.40 -25.85 30.15
CA ALA A 114 -4.23 -27.02 29.91
C ALA A 114 -3.99 -28.15 30.94
N GLY A 115 -2.86 -28.11 31.65
CA GLY A 115 -2.42 -29.22 32.51
C GLY A 115 -1.99 -30.47 31.74
N ALA A 116 -1.78 -30.35 30.43
CA ALA A 116 -1.39 -31.44 29.53
C ALA A 116 -0.57 -30.90 28.36
N ASP A 117 0.46 -31.64 27.96
CA ASP A 117 1.22 -31.37 26.72
C ASP A 117 0.91 -32.45 25.67
N HIS A 118 1.05 -32.08 24.40
CA HIS A 118 0.85 -32.99 23.28
C HIS A 118 1.93 -32.79 22.21
N PRO A 119 2.54 -33.86 21.67
CA PRO A 119 3.62 -33.76 20.69
C PRO A 119 3.20 -33.03 19.42
N LEU A 120 1.92 -33.08 19.02
CA LEU A 120 1.38 -32.37 17.85
C LEU A 120 1.04 -30.90 18.13
N LEU A 121 1.19 -30.37 19.34
CA LEU A 121 0.81 -29.01 19.67
C LEU A 121 1.56 -27.94 18.85
N PRO A 122 2.88 -28.03 18.60
CA PRO A 122 3.57 -27.09 17.72
C PRO A 122 3.05 -27.11 16.29
N ALA A 123 2.79 -28.31 15.74
CA ALA A 123 2.22 -28.46 14.41
C ALA A 123 0.79 -27.91 14.33
N ALA A 124 -0.02 -28.10 15.37
CA ALA A 124 -1.37 -27.55 15.45
C ALA A 124 -1.37 -26.02 15.49
N VAL A 125 -0.44 -25.38 16.22
CA VAL A 125 -0.29 -23.92 16.22
C VAL A 125 0.13 -23.44 14.83
N ALA A 126 1.13 -24.04 14.21
CA ALA A 126 1.60 -23.65 12.89
C ALA A 126 0.49 -23.81 11.81
N ALA A 127 -0.27 -24.92 11.86
CA ALA A 127 -1.41 -25.13 10.97
C ALA A 127 -2.54 -24.10 11.20
N LEU A 128 -2.83 -23.74 12.44
CA LEU A 128 -3.82 -22.72 12.78
C LEU A 128 -3.46 -21.35 12.18
N LEU A 129 -2.18 -20.97 12.23
CA LEU A 129 -1.70 -19.69 11.70
C LEU A 129 -1.88 -19.56 10.18
N ARG A 130 -1.99 -20.67 9.44
CA ARG A 130 -2.32 -20.65 7.99
C ARG A 130 -3.65 -19.96 7.70
N HIS A 131 -4.63 -20.17 8.60
CA HIS A 131 -6.02 -19.75 8.44
C HIS A 131 -6.34 -18.42 9.16
N ILE A 132 -5.38 -17.83 9.88
CA ILE A 132 -5.56 -16.51 10.51
C ILE A 132 -5.07 -15.42 9.56
N GLY A 133 -6.01 -14.69 8.95
CA GLY A 133 -5.73 -13.58 8.03
C GLY A 133 -5.61 -12.21 8.69
N ARG A 134 -5.29 -12.17 10.00
CA ARG A 134 -5.22 -10.93 10.79
C ARG A 134 -3.93 -10.89 11.59
N TYR A 135 -3.47 -9.65 11.87
CA TYR A 135 -2.35 -9.45 12.80
C TYR A 135 -2.74 -9.80 14.24
N ARG A 136 -4.02 -9.55 14.57
CA ARG A 136 -4.57 -9.84 15.89
C ARG A 136 -6.07 -10.14 15.78
N CYS A 137 -6.59 -11.10 16.51
CA CYS A 137 -7.97 -11.57 16.40
C CYS A 137 -8.75 -11.59 17.73
N ASP A 138 -8.26 -10.94 18.79
CA ASP A 138 -8.93 -10.86 20.09
C ASP A 138 -9.69 -9.55 20.34
N TYR A 139 -9.76 -8.65 19.35
CA TYR A 139 -10.66 -7.50 19.41
C TYR A 139 -12.13 -7.94 19.27
N PRO A 140 -13.09 -7.26 19.93
CA PRO A 140 -14.50 -7.61 19.84
C PRO A 140 -15.03 -7.77 18.40
N GLY A 141 -14.63 -6.87 17.50
CA GLY A 141 -15.00 -6.94 16.08
C GLY A 141 -14.38 -8.12 15.31
N GLN A 142 -13.41 -8.85 15.92
CA GLN A 142 -12.70 -9.99 15.34
C GLN A 142 -13.03 -11.32 16.02
N ALA A 143 -14.04 -11.36 16.90
CA ALA A 143 -14.36 -12.53 17.74
C ALA A 143 -14.62 -13.84 16.97
N ALA A 144 -15.05 -13.76 15.71
CA ALA A 144 -15.28 -14.93 14.86
C ALA A 144 -14.01 -15.52 14.22
N VAL A 145 -12.90 -14.76 14.14
CA VAL A 145 -11.70 -15.15 13.37
C VAL A 145 -11.07 -16.43 13.92
N LEU A 146 -10.80 -16.49 15.21
CA LEU A 146 -10.16 -17.66 15.81
C LEU A 146 -11.05 -18.93 15.77
N PRO A 147 -12.35 -18.89 16.12
CA PRO A 147 -13.24 -20.04 15.93
C PRO A 147 -13.30 -20.56 14.50
N CYS A 148 -13.41 -19.67 13.50
CA CYS A 148 -13.40 -20.05 12.09
C CYS A 148 -12.06 -20.70 11.68
N ALA A 149 -10.93 -20.12 12.08
CA ALA A 149 -9.61 -20.68 11.79
C ALA A 149 -9.40 -22.05 12.44
N LEU A 150 -9.87 -22.25 13.67
CA LEU A 150 -9.83 -23.57 14.35
C LEU A 150 -10.68 -24.62 13.60
N ALA A 151 -11.88 -24.26 13.16
CA ALA A 151 -12.76 -25.16 12.41
C ALA A 151 -12.15 -25.54 11.06
N GLU A 152 -11.61 -24.57 10.33
CA GLU A 152 -10.96 -24.79 9.04
C GLU A 152 -9.69 -25.65 9.19
N THR A 153 -8.87 -25.38 10.21
CA THR A 153 -7.69 -26.20 10.51
C THR A 153 -8.09 -27.64 10.85
N HIS A 154 -9.16 -27.82 11.63
CA HIS A 154 -9.66 -29.16 11.95
C HIS A 154 -10.14 -29.91 10.70
N SER A 155 -10.83 -29.22 9.79
CA SER A 155 -11.32 -29.79 8.53
C SER A 155 -10.17 -30.22 7.61
N THR A 156 -9.14 -29.40 7.47
CA THR A 156 -8.00 -29.64 6.57
C THR A 156 -6.94 -30.58 7.15
N THR A 157 -6.82 -30.62 8.48
CA THR A 157 -5.80 -31.41 9.20
C THR A 157 -6.38 -32.10 10.44
N PRO A 158 -7.34 -33.05 10.30
CA PRO A 158 -8.08 -33.64 11.41
C PRO A 158 -7.17 -34.42 12.41
N GLN A 159 -6.01 -34.89 11.96
CA GLN A 159 -5.01 -35.53 12.82
C GLN A 159 -4.44 -34.59 13.90
N LEU A 160 -4.56 -33.27 13.73
CA LEU A 160 -4.12 -32.26 14.70
C LEU A 160 -5.18 -31.92 15.75
N ALA A 161 -6.35 -32.56 15.73
CA ALA A 161 -7.45 -32.31 16.64
C ALA A 161 -7.05 -32.28 18.13
N PRO A 162 -6.21 -33.19 18.67
CA PRO A 162 -5.80 -33.12 20.09
C PRO A 162 -5.04 -31.82 20.42
N GLY A 163 -4.17 -31.36 19.52
CA GLY A 163 -3.45 -30.08 19.69
C GLY A 163 -4.39 -28.89 19.61
N LEU A 164 -5.32 -28.87 18.62
CA LEU A 164 -6.31 -27.80 18.45
C LEU A 164 -7.24 -27.66 19.66
N GLN A 165 -7.66 -28.77 20.28
CA GLN A 165 -8.47 -28.76 21.51
C GLN A 165 -7.72 -28.12 22.68
N LEU A 166 -6.42 -28.42 22.84
CA LEU A 166 -5.59 -27.78 23.88
C LEU A 166 -5.44 -26.27 23.63
N ILE A 167 -5.21 -25.84 22.36
CA ILE A 167 -5.14 -24.43 21.99
C ILE A 167 -6.46 -23.73 22.34
N ALA A 168 -7.59 -24.26 21.87
CA ALA A 168 -8.91 -23.69 22.11
C ALA A 168 -9.22 -23.55 23.59
N ALA A 169 -8.98 -24.59 24.37
CA ALA A 169 -9.21 -24.60 25.82
C ALA A 169 -8.30 -23.60 26.57
N ALA A 170 -7.03 -23.52 26.22
CA ALA A 170 -6.07 -22.61 26.85
C ALA A 170 -6.37 -21.14 26.51
N VAL A 171 -6.68 -20.85 25.25
CA VAL A 171 -6.99 -19.47 24.80
C VAL A 171 -8.33 -18.99 25.38
N ALA A 172 -9.35 -19.86 25.44
CA ALA A 172 -10.65 -19.50 26.02
C ALA A 172 -10.55 -19.13 27.52
N ARG A 173 -9.56 -19.67 28.25
CA ARG A 173 -9.29 -19.29 29.65
C ARG A 173 -8.61 -17.93 29.78
N GLY A 174 -8.11 -17.37 28.67
CA GLY A 174 -7.36 -16.12 28.68
C GLY A 174 -5.94 -16.25 29.24
N GLY A 175 -5.37 -15.11 29.66
CA GLY A 175 -4.03 -15.05 30.22
C GLY A 175 -2.91 -15.20 29.20
N GLU A 176 -1.74 -15.71 29.65
CA GLU A 176 -0.53 -15.76 28.83
C GLU A 176 -0.69 -16.55 27.52
N PRO A 177 -1.38 -17.70 27.42
CA PRO A 177 -1.58 -18.41 26.18
C PRO A 177 -2.31 -17.57 25.11
N ALA A 178 -3.37 -16.86 25.50
CA ALA A 178 -4.12 -15.99 24.59
C ALA A 178 -3.23 -14.85 24.10
N VAL A 179 -2.56 -14.13 24.99
CA VAL A 179 -1.64 -13.04 24.66
C VAL A 179 -0.55 -13.50 23.70
N ARG A 180 0.11 -14.62 23.97
CA ARG A 180 1.20 -15.14 23.14
C ARG A 180 0.74 -15.59 21.76
N LEU A 181 -0.47 -16.15 21.65
CA LEU A 181 -1.04 -16.47 20.35
C LEU A 181 -1.23 -15.20 19.51
N GLN A 182 -1.80 -14.14 20.08
CA GLN A 182 -1.99 -12.86 19.36
C GLN A 182 -0.67 -12.24 18.91
N GLN A 183 0.33 -12.20 19.79
CA GLN A 183 1.66 -11.70 19.45
C GLN A 183 2.32 -12.51 18.33
N LEU A 184 2.15 -13.85 18.35
CA LEU A 184 2.67 -14.71 17.30
C LEU A 184 1.93 -14.53 15.98
N CYS A 185 0.59 -14.33 15.98
CA CYS A 185 -0.20 -14.01 14.80
C CYS A 185 0.34 -12.75 14.09
N GLY A 186 0.57 -11.67 14.84
CA GLY A 186 1.10 -10.42 14.30
C GLY A 186 2.48 -10.59 13.70
N ALA A 187 3.40 -11.19 14.46
CA ALA A 187 4.78 -11.40 14.00
C ALA A 187 4.86 -12.30 12.76
N VAL A 188 4.07 -13.39 12.72
CA VAL A 188 4.01 -14.32 11.57
C VAL A 188 3.42 -13.61 10.35
N SER A 189 2.36 -12.81 10.52
CA SER A 189 1.75 -12.07 9.41
C SER A 189 2.75 -11.06 8.81
N ALA A 190 3.43 -10.27 9.63
CA ALA A 190 4.45 -9.34 9.16
C ALA A 190 5.56 -10.06 8.37
N LYS A 191 6.13 -11.15 8.94
CA LYS A 191 7.22 -11.89 8.31
C LYS A 191 6.81 -12.61 7.02
N ALA A 192 5.60 -13.17 6.97
CA ALA A 192 5.15 -13.91 5.81
C ALA A 192 4.64 -12.99 4.68
N VAL A 193 3.90 -11.94 5.00
CA VAL A 193 3.29 -11.05 4.00
C VAL A 193 4.28 -9.97 3.59
N GLU A 194 4.64 -9.09 4.52
CA GLU A 194 5.36 -7.85 4.20
C GLU A 194 6.84 -8.06 3.94
N ASP A 195 7.47 -8.97 4.69
CA ASP A 195 8.91 -9.24 4.56
C ASP A 195 9.24 -10.40 3.60
N CYS A 196 8.24 -11.12 3.04
CA CYS A 196 8.53 -12.20 2.11
C CYS A 196 7.60 -12.17 0.88
N MET A 197 6.28 -12.29 1.06
CA MET A 197 5.35 -12.40 -0.07
C MET A 197 5.40 -11.19 -0.99
N PHE A 198 5.54 -9.98 -0.45
CA PHE A 198 5.65 -8.74 -1.23
C PHE A 198 6.93 -8.64 -2.08
N TYR A 199 7.90 -9.52 -1.87
CA TYR A 199 9.09 -9.66 -2.70
C TYR A 199 9.01 -10.83 -3.67
N ARG A 200 7.94 -11.65 -3.59
CA ARG A 200 7.67 -12.78 -4.49
C ARG A 200 6.60 -12.45 -5.53
N ASP A 201 5.63 -11.63 -5.19
CA ASP A 201 4.58 -11.24 -6.13
C ASP A 201 5.10 -10.19 -7.12
N ALA A 202 5.26 -10.61 -8.38
CA ALA A 202 5.72 -9.76 -9.48
C ALA A 202 4.58 -9.29 -10.40
N ARG A 203 3.29 -9.50 -10.04
CA ARG A 203 2.16 -9.12 -10.88
C ARG A 203 2.07 -7.61 -11.12
N LEU A 204 1.99 -6.83 -10.04
CA LEU A 204 2.06 -5.37 -10.07
C LEU A 204 2.62 -4.88 -8.72
N VAL A 205 3.93 -4.67 -8.68
CA VAL A 205 4.64 -4.45 -7.41
C VAL A 205 4.28 -3.16 -6.68
N SER A 206 3.60 -2.21 -7.35
CA SER A 206 3.05 -1.02 -6.69
C SER A 206 1.96 -1.35 -5.65
N LEU A 207 1.32 -2.52 -5.76
CA LEU A 207 0.30 -3.01 -4.82
C LEU A 207 0.91 -3.76 -3.63
N ASN A 208 2.18 -4.17 -3.72
CA ASN A 208 2.91 -4.85 -2.66
C ASN A 208 3.41 -3.81 -1.64
N GLU A 209 2.51 -3.35 -0.81
CA GLU A 209 2.78 -2.26 0.14
C GLU A 209 2.15 -2.56 1.51
N VAL A 210 2.66 -1.93 2.56
CA VAL A 210 2.15 -2.09 3.92
C VAL A 210 0.63 -1.94 3.95
N GLY A 211 -0.06 -2.91 4.54
CA GLY A 211 -1.51 -3.00 4.55
C GLY A 211 -2.15 -3.48 3.24
N GLY A 212 -1.33 -3.84 2.23
CA GLY A 212 -1.79 -4.46 0.99
C GLY A 212 -2.17 -5.94 1.15
N GLU A 213 -2.85 -6.47 0.15
CA GLU A 213 -3.14 -7.90 0.03
C GLU A 213 -2.73 -8.39 -1.37
N PRO A 214 -1.82 -9.38 -1.49
CA PRO A 214 -1.28 -9.82 -2.78
C PRO A 214 -2.34 -10.24 -3.81
N ARG A 215 -3.46 -10.80 -3.36
CA ARG A 215 -4.54 -11.26 -4.24
C ARG A 215 -5.41 -10.15 -4.79
N ARG A 216 -5.37 -8.96 -4.19
CA ARG A 216 -6.26 -7.87 -4.55
C ARG A 216 -5.63 -6.97 -5.59
N PHE A 217 -6.29 -6.84 -6.73
CA PHE A 217 -5.85 -5.99 -7.83
C PHE A 217 -6.65 -4.69 -7.87
N GLY A 218 -6.15 -3.67 -7.18
CA GLY A 218 -6.79 -2.35 -7.16
C GLY A 218 -7.99 -2.23 -6.21
N VAL A 219 -8.64 -1.06 -6.28
CA VAL A 219 -9.82 -0.67 -5.50
C VAL A 219 -10.83 0.02 -6.42
N GLY A 220 -12.08 -0.43 -6.41
CA GLY A 220 -13.14 0.23 -7.19
C GLY A 220 -13.50 1.61 -6.61
N ALA A 221 -13.95 2.54 -7.47
CA ALA A 221 -14.34 3.88 -7.02
C ALA A 221 -15.46 3.84 -5.96
N ALA A 222 -16.45 2.96 -6.12
CA ALA A 222 -17.53 2.80 -5.14
C ALA A 222 -17.01 2.37 -3.76
N GLU A 223 -16.07 1.44 -3.73
CA GLU A 223 -15.43 1.00 -2.50
C GLU A 223 -14.59 2.12 -1.87
N PHE A 224 -13.80 2.83 -2.67
CA PHE A 224 -13.02 3.98 -2.23
C PHE A 224 -13.92 5.02 -1.54
N HIS A 225 -15.03 5.39 -2.18
CA HIS A 225 -15.98 6.34 -1.61
C HIS A 225 -16.66 5.82 -0.35
N HIS A 226 -17.03 4.55 -0.31
CA HIS A 226 -17.64 3.92 0.87
C HIS A 226 -16.69 3.95 2.07
N ARG A 227 -15.42 3.61 1.87
CA ARG A 227 -14.39 3.63 2.91
C ARG A 227 -14.09 5.05 3.39
N ALA A 228 -13.96 6.01 2.47
CA ALA A 228 -13.78 7.41 2.80
C ALA A 228 -14.95 7.98 3.61
N ALA A 229 -16.20 7.69 3.23
CA ALA A 229 -17.39 8.09 3.98
C ALA A 229 -17.45 7.45 5.38
N THR A 230 -17.07 6.19 5.50
CA THR A 230 -16.98 5.48 6.78
C THR A 230 -15.91 6.11 7.67
N ARG A 231 -14.74 6.46 7.13
CA ARG A 231 -13.67 7.15 7.87
C ARG A 231 -14.11 8.55 8.31
N ALA A 232 -14.81 9.31 7.46
CA ALA A 232 -15.36 10.61 7.84
C ALA A 232 -16.26 10.54 9.08
N ARG A 233 -17.03 9.46 9.21
CA ARG A 233 -17.96 9.25 10.30
C ARG A 233 -17.31 8.70 11.58
N LEU A 234 -16.42 7.68 11.43
CA LEU A 234 -15.89 6.94 12.58
C LEU A 234 -14.51 7.44 13.04
N TRP A 235 -13.68 7.87 12.09
CA TRP A 235 -12.28 8.20 12.33
C TRP A 235 -11.84 9.48 11.60
N PRO A 236 -12.56 10.62 11.79
CA PRO A 236 -12.28 11.84 11.03
C PRO A 236 -10.90 12.43 11.26
N ARG A 237 -10.22 12.01 12.34
CA ARG A 237 -8.86 12.45 12.71
C ARG A 237 -7.80 11.36 12.55
N SER A 238 -8.13 10.22 11.90
CA SER A 238 -7.13 9.22 11.50
C SER A 238 -6.09 9.83 10.57
N MET A 239 -4.84 9.37 10.62
CA MET A 239 -3.85 9.82 9.64
C MET A 239 -4.17 9.30 8.23
N THR A 240 -3.70 10.04 7.24
CA THR A 240 -3.58 9.59 5.86
C THR A 240 -2.11 9.68 5.44
N THR A 241 -1.57 8.67 4.79
CA THR A 241 -0.18 8.65 4.38
C THR A 241 0.00 8.09 2.97
N LEU A 242 1.11 8.41 2.32
CA LEU A 242 1.54 7.81 1.05
C LEU A 242 2.92 7.20 1.17
N SER A 243 3.89 7.90 1.73
CA SER A 243 5.24 7.41 1.98
C SER A 243 5.52 7.44 3.47
N THR A 244 6.26 6.44 3.95
CA THR A 244 6.76 6.37 5.33
C THR A 244 8.15 5.75 5.33
N HIS A 245 8.76 5.65 6.50
CA HIS A 245 10.00 4.90 6.68
C HIS A 245 9.86 3.39 6.44
N ASP A 246 8.64 2.86 6.41
CA ASP A 246 8.33 1.42 6.29
C ASP A 246 7.71 1.05 4.93
N THR A 247 7.32 2.02 4.12
CA THR A 247 6.79 1.72 2.77
C THR A 247 7.86 1.07 1.90
N LYS A 248 7.44 0.06 1.14
CA LYS A 248 8.33 -0.72 0.26
C LYS A 248 8.86 0.13 -0.90
N ARG A 249 8.14 1.20 -1.27
CA ARG A 249 8.49 2.17 -2.32
C ARG A 249 7.95 3.55 -1.96
N GLY A 250 8.60 4.59 -2.46
CA GLY A 250 8.08 5.96 -2.43
C GLY A 250 6.78 6.11 -3.24
N GLU A 251 6.00 7.11 -2.93
CA GLU A 251 4.69 7.36 -3.54
C GLU A 251 4.77 7.55 -5.07
N ASP A 252 5.80 8.25 -5.56
CA ASP A 252 5.96 8.52 -6.99
C ASP A 252 6.46 7.29 -7.76
N VAL A 253 7.28 6.44 -7.11
CA VAL A 253 7.70 5.14 -7.64
C VAL A 253 6.48 4.23 -7.82
N ARG A 254 5.59 4.18 -6.80
CA ARG A 254 4.35 3.40 -6.91
C ARG A 254 3.42 3.93 -7.99
N ALA A 255 3.27 5.24 -8.10
CA ALA A 255 2.46 5.86 -9.15
C ALA A 255 2.97 5.47 -10.54
N ARG A 256 4.29 5.56 -10.78
CA ARG A 256 4.88 5.15 -12.06
C ARG A 256 4.67 3.68 -12.37
N ILE A 257 4.93 2.79 -11.42
CA ILE A 257 4.71 1.35 -11.61
C ILE A 257 3.22 1.05 -11.82
N GLY A 258 2.32 1.75 -11.13
CA GLY A 258 0.87 1.61 -11.25
C GLY A 258 0.36 1.82 -12.68
N VAL A 259 0.99 2.73 -13.45
CA VAL A 259 0.64 2.99 -14.87
C VAL A 259 0.79 1.74 -15.73
N LEU A 260 1.64 0.77 -15.37
CA LEU A 260 1.77 -0.50 -16.11
C LEU A 260 0.46 -1.27 -16.19
N SER A 261 -0.46 -1.07 -15.23
CA SER A 261 -1.81 -1.64 -15.29
C SER A 261 -2.63 -1.15 -16.49
N GLN A 262 -2.33 0.03 -17.01
CA GLN A 262 -3.00 0.61 -18.17
C GLN A 262 -2.39 0.16 -19.51
N VAL A 263 -1.16 -0.36 -19.49
CA VAL A 263 -0.39 -0.77 -20.68
C VAL A 263 0.25 -2.16 -20.54
N PRO A 264 -0.48 -3.17 -20.06
CA PRO A 264 0.10 -4.48 -19.74
C PRO A 264 0.70 -5.19 -20.96
N TRP A 265 0.13 -4.96 -22.16
CA TRP A 265 0.65 -5.50 -23.42
C TRP A 265 1.99 -4.87 -23.83
N LEU A 266 2.18 -3.56 -23.56
CA LEU A 266 3.44 -2.87 -23.83
C LEU A 266 4.52 -3.35 -22.85
N TRP A 267 4.15 -3.52 -21.59
CA TRP A 267 5.02 -4.08 -20.56
C TRP A 267 5.43 -5.53 -20.88
N ALA A 268 4.47 -6.38 -21.26
CA ALA A 268 4.75 -7.75 -21.63
C ALA A 268 5.69 -7.85 -22.85
N LYS A 269 5.53 -6.96 -23.85
CA LYS A 269 6.43 -6.89 -24.99
C LYS A 269 7.84 -6.50 -24.56
N PHE A 270 7.99 -5.51 -23.70
CA PHE A 270 9.28 -5.10 -23.14
C PHE A 270 9.94 -6.26 -22.39
N ILE A 271 9.22 -6.92 -21.48
CA ILE A 271 9.74 -8.06 -20.69
C ILE A 271 10.15 -9.22 -21.61
N GLY A 272 9.37 -9.55 -22.62
CA GLY A 272 9.71 -10.61 -23.59
C GLY A 272 10.99 -10.30 -24.36
N HIS A 273 11.19 -9.04 -24.78
CA HIS A 273 12.42 -8.61 -25.43
C HIS A 273 13.60 -8.57 -24.46
N ALA A 274 13.39 -8.07 -23.25
CA ALA A 274 14.41 -8.05 -22.21
C ALA A 274 14.90 -9.46 -21.85
N GLN A 275 14.00 -10.42 -21.75
CA GLN A 275 14.34 -11.82 -21.48
C GLN A 275 15.14 -12.46 -22.63
N ALA A 276 14.92 -12.02 -23.87
CA ALA A 276 15.68 -12.54 -25.02
C ALA A 276 17.11 -11.97 -25.08
N ILE A 277 17.33 -10.72 -24.66
CA ILE A 277 18.64 -10.03 -24.73
C ILE A 277 19.48 -10.26 -23.47
N ALA A 278 18.88 -10.10 -22.31
CA ALA A 278 19.51 -10.21 -20.99
C ALA A 278 18.59 -11.01 -20.05
N PRO A 279 18.56 -12.35 -20.19
CA PRO A 279 17.74 -13.18 -19.32
C PRO A 279 18.20 -13.02 -17.87
N ALA A 280 17.25 -12.79 -16.98
CA ALA A 280 17.53 -12.75 -15.54
C ALA A 280 17.88 -14.16 -15.02
N PRO A 281 18.68 -14.27 -13.95
CA PRO A 281 19.03 -15.57 -13.34
C PRO A 281 17.81 -16.39 -12.91
N ASP A 282 16.72 -15.71 -12.55
CA ASP A 282 15.39 -16.27 -12.30
C ASP A 282 14.34 -15.35 -12.91
N ALA A 283 13.39 -15.91 -13.66
CA ALA A 283 12.45 -15.13 -14.45
C ALA A 283 11.48 -14.30 -13.59
N VAL A 284 11.03 -14.83 -12.45
CA VAL A 284 10.11 -14.12 -11.52
C VAL A 284 10.86 -12.99 -10.82
N THR A 285 12.05 -13.28 -10.32
CA THR A 285 12.95 -12.27 -9.74
C THR A 285 13.23 -11.16 -10.74
N GLY A 286 13.48 -11.51 -12.00
CA GLY A 286 13.68 -10.56 -13.09
C GLY A 286 12.46 -9.65 -13.30
N GLN A 287 11.26 -10.21 -13.39
CA GLN A 287 10.03 -9.41 -13.55
C GLN A 287 9.78 -8.49 -12.36
N PHE A 288 10.05 -8.96 -11.14
CA PHE A 288 9.95 -8.13 -9.93
C PHE A 288 10.95 -6.96 -9.97
N LEU A 289 12.21 -7.23 -10.25
CA LEU A 289 13.27 -6.21 -10.29
C LEU A 289 13.06 -5.22 -11.44
N TRP A 290 12.63 -5.68 -12.63
CA TRP A 290 12.33 -4.80 -13.75
C TRP A 290 11.29 -3.72 -13.42
N GLN A 291 10.22 -4.04 -12.69
CA GLN A 291 9.23 -3.04 -12.28
C GLN A 291 9.83 -2.00 -11.32
N ASN A 292 10.72 -2.42 -10.42
CA ASN A 292 11.39 -1.50 -9.50
C ASN A 292 12.42 -0.62 -10.23
N VAL A 293 13.18 -1.18 -11.18
CA VAL A 293 14.08 -0.43 -12.06
C VAL A 293 13.29 0.58 -12.87
N PHE A 294 12.19 0.18 -13.52
CA PHE A 294 11.29 1.09 -14.24
C PHE A 294 10.77 2.21 -13.34
N GLY A 295 10.39 1.89 -12.10
CA GLY A 295 9.84 2.85 -11.12
C GLY A 295 10.80 3.99 -10.76
N VAL A 296 12.11 3.71 -10.73
CA VAL A 296 13.14 4.71 -10.38
C VAL A 296 13.98 5.18 -11.57
N TRP A 297 13.70 4.69 -12.78
CA TRP A 297 14.49 5.03 -13.96
C TRP A 297 14.41 6.53 -14.29
N PRO A 298 15.55 7.22 -14.49
CA PRO A 298 15.53 8.64 -14.83
C PRO A 298 14.98 8.85 -16.25
N VAL A 299 14.14 9.86 -16.40
CA VAL A 299 13.55 10.23 -17.71
C VAL A 299 14.64 10.57 -18.75
N SER A 300 15.77 11.11 -18.30
CA SER A 300 16.94 11.39 -19.14
C SER A 300 17.66 10.12 -19.64
N GLY A 301 17.44 8.99 -19.00
CA GLY A 301 18.20 7.75 -19.22
C GLY A 301 19.60 7.74 -18.59
N GLU A 302 20.02 8.82 -17.92
CA GLU A 302 21.33 8.91 -17.28
C GLU A 302 21.32 8.28 -15.88
N VAL A 303 21.82 7.05 -15.78
CA VAL A 303 21.94 6.33 -14.50
C VAL A 303 23.19 6.81 -13.77
N SER A 304 23.00 7.58 -12.69
CA SER A 304 24.12 8.02 -11.84
C SER A 304 24.75 6.86 -11.07
N ALA A 305 26.01 6.99 -10.67
CA ALA A 305 26.67 6.02 -9.81
C ALA A 305 25.93 5.82 -8.48
N ALA A 306 25.30 6.88 -7.96
CA ALA A 306 24.48 6.80 -6.74
C ALA A 306 23.24 5.93 -6.96
N LEU A 307 22.50 6.12 -8.07
CA LEU A 307 21.33 5.30 -8.39
C LEU A 307 21.72 3.84 -8.64
N ARG A 308 22.83 3.59 -9.36
CA ARG A 308 23.37 2.24 -9.55
C ARG A 308 23.61 1.55 -8.20
N GLY A 309 24.33 2.18 -7.29
CA GLY A 309 24.61 1.62 -5.97
C GLY A 309 23.33 1.32 -5.17
N ARG A 310 22.33 2.20 -5.24
CA ARG A 310 21.02 2.00 -4.61
C ARG A 310 20.28 0.79 -5.18
N LEU A 311 20.28 0.63 -6.50
CA LEU A 311 19.64 -0.50 -7.17
C LEU A 311 20.31 -1.83 -6.81
N HIS A 312 21.63 -1.89 -6.74
CA HIS A 312 22.35 -3.08 -6.27
C HIS A 312 22.00 -3.43 -4.82
N THR A 313 22.00 -2.44 -3.92
CA THR A 313 21.63 -2.63 -2.51
C THR A 313 20.17 -3.09 -2.38
N TYR A 314 19.28 -2.52 -3.17
CA TYR A 314 17.88 -2.91 -3.19
C TYR A 314 17.68 -4.33 -3.72
N ALA A 315 18.35 -4.69 -4.84
CA ALA A 315 18.24 -6.02 -5.43
C ALA A 315 18.69 -7.10 -4.43
N GLU A 316 19.84 -6.90 -3.76
CA GLU A 316 20.34 -7.82 -2.74
C GLU A 316 19.31 -8.00 -1.60
N LYS A 317 18.75 -6.90 -1.09
CA LYS A 317 17.70 -6.96 -0.07
C LYS A 317 16.48 -7.71 -0.59
N ALA A 318 15.98 -7.37 -1.77
CA ALA A 318 14.76 -7.95 -2.33
C ALA A 318 14.84 -9.45 -2.51
N ILE A 319 15.96 -9.98 -3.06
CA ILE A 319 16.12 -11.41 -3.27
C ILE A 319 16.31 -12.19 -1.96
N ARG A 320 16.93 -11.56 -0.95
CA ARG A 320 17.07 -12.17 0.38
C ARG A 320 15.78 -12.22 1.15
N GLU A 321 14.94 -11.18 1.05
CA GLU A 321 13.59 -11.14 1.66
C GLU A 321 12.66 -12.14 0.95
N ALA A 322 12.71 -12.22 -0.38
CA ALA A 322 11.97 -13.23 -1.14
C ALA A 322 12.26 -14.66 -0.67
N ALA A 323 13.47 -14.92 -0.21
CA ALA A 323 13.91 -16.19 0.36
C ALA A 323 13.63 -17.42 -0.54
N TRP A 324 13.79 -17.26 -1.86
CA TRP A 324 13.66 -18.35 -2.83
C TRP A 324 15.01 -19.01 -3.13
N HIS A 325 15.96 -18.22 -3.64
CA HIS A 325 17.27 -18.71 -4.09
C HIS A 325 18.39 -18.36 -3.11
N THR A 326 18.19 -17.33 -2.31
CA THR A 326 19.07 -16.82 -1.26
C THR A 326 18.23 -16.28 -0.10
N SER A 327 18.82 -16.12 1.09
CA SER A 327 18.15 -15.50 2.22
C SER A 327 19.16 -14.90 3.21
N TRP A 328 18.69 -14.09 4.16
CA TRP A 328 19.53 -13.55 5.23
C TRP A 328 20.22 -14.64 6.07
N HIS A 329 19.56 -15.78 6.25
CA HIS A 329 20.05 -16.89 7.08
C HIS A 329 20.87 -17.91 6.29
N ASN A 330 20.66 -18.02 4.99
CA ASN A 330 21.35 -18.93 4.10
C ASN A 330 21.70 -18.22 2.77
N PRO A 331 22.73 -17.34 2.77
CA PRO A 331 23.12 -16.59 1.58
C PRO A 331 23.66 -17.51 0.49
N ASN A 332 23.13 -17.37 -0.73
CA ASN A 332 23.67 -18.00 -1.94
C ASN A 332 24.43 -16.93 -2.75
N ARG A 333 25.72 -16.81 -2.48
CA ARG A 333 26.57 -15.79 -3.11
C ARG A 333 26.60 -15.89 -4.63
N ALA A 334 26.60 -17.09 -5.19
CA ALA A 334 26.61 -17.28 -6.64
C ALA A 334 25.37 -16.68 -7.28
N PHE A 335 24.19 -16.94 -6.72
CA PHE A 335 22.95 -16.34 -7.23
C PHE A 335 22.92 -14.81 -7.02
N GLU A 336 23.42 -14.32 -5.88
CA GLU A 336 23.51 -12.87 -5.61
C GLU A 336 24.44 -12.18 -6.64
N ASP A 337 25.59 -12.77 -6.93
CA ASP A 337 26.56 -12.27 -7.92
C ASP A 337 25.97 -12.30 -9.34
N ASP A 338 25.22 -13.35 -9.71
CA ASP A 338 24.53 -13.45 -10.98
C ASP A 338 23.48 -12.33 -11.14
N VAL A 339 22.70 -12.03 -10.09
CA VAL A 339 21.72 -10.93 -10.10
C VAL A 339 22.42 -9.57 -10.22
N HIS A 340 23.54 -9.37 -9.54
CA HIS A 340 24.32 -8.14 -9.67
C HIS A 340 24.89 -7.96 -11.07
N GLY A 341 25.46 -9.03 -11.66
CA GLY A 341 25.97 -9.01 -13.05
C GLY A 341 24.85 -8.76 -14.06
N TRP A 342 23.68 -9.37 -13.87
CA TRP A 342 22.52 -9.12 -14.69
C TRP A 342 22.06 -7.65 -14.60
N LEU A 343 22.02 -7.09 -13.39
CA LEU A 343 21.63 -5.69 -13.19
C LEU A 343 22.58 -4.72 -13.90
N ASP A 344 23.89 -4.97 -13.89
CA ASP A 344 24.86 -4.18 -14.66
C ASP A 344 24.60 -4.26 -16.17
N LEU A 345 24.26 -5.44 -16.71
CA LEU A 345 23.87 -5.60 -18.11
C LEU A 345 22.59 -4.79 -18.45
N VAL A 346 21.63 -4.73 -17.52
CA VAL A 346 20.41 -3.93 -17.67
C VAL A 346 20.74 -2.44 -17.70
N LEU A 347 21.62 -1.98 -16.81
CA LEU A 347 21.94 -0.56 -16.65
C LEU A 347 22.81 0.01 -17.78
N ASP A 348 23.70 -0.81 -18.34
CA ASP A 348 24.69 -0.39 -19.35
C ASP A 348 24.39 -0.92 -20.77
N GLY A 349 23.47 -1.87 -20.89
CA GLY A 349 23.18 -2.58 -22.14
C GLY A 349 22.17 -1.86 -23.06
N PRO A 350 21.84 -2.50 -24.18
CA PRO A 350 20.92 -1.92 -25.17
C PRO A 350 19.50 -1.72 -24.63
N LEU A 351 19.10 -2.47 -23.62
CA LEU A 351 17.79 -2.35 -22.95
C LEU A 351 17.62 -1.02 -22.21
N ALA A 352 18.70 -0.38 -21.78
CA ALA A 352 18.66 0.94 -21.12
C ALA A 352 18.00 2.00 -22.00
N SER A 353 18.29 2.00 -23.31
CA SER A 353 17.69 2.92 -24.28
C SER A 353 16.19 2.65 -24.48
N GLU A 354 15.81 1.37 -24.59
CA GLU A 354 14.40 0.97 -24.72
C GLU A 354 13.61 1.31 -23.46
N LEU A 355 14.16 1.03 -22.28
CA LEU A 355 13.55 1.40 -20.99
C LEU A 355 13.40 2.92 -20.87
N THR A 356 14.41 3.70 -21.29
CA THR A 356 14.32 5.16 -21.31
C THR A 356 13.17 5.63 -22.20
N GLY A 357 13.02 5.06 -23.40
CA GLY A 357 11.89 5.36 -24.29
C GLY A 357 10.54 5.03 -23.66
N LEU A 358 10.43 3.89 -22.99
CA LEU A 358 9.21 3.48 -22.28
C LEU A 358 8.89 4.43 -21.12
N VAL A 359 9.88 4.77 -20.29
CA VAL A 359 9.72 5.71 -19.19
C VAL A 359 9.31 7.08 -19.71
N ALA A 360 9.98 7.61 -20.74
CA ALA A 360 9.63 8.90 -21.33
C ALA A 360 8.19 8.92 -21.87
N HIS A 361 7.77 7.83 -22.52
CA HIS A 361 6.40 7.68 -23.04
C HIS A 361 5.34 7.71 -21.94
N LEU A 362 5.62 7.11 -20.79
CA LEU A 362 4.65 6.96 -19.69
C LEU A 362 4.79 8.03 -18.59
N ASN A 363 5.80 8.90 -18.65
CA ASN A 363 6.13 9.82 -17.55
C ASN A 363 4.99 10.78 -17.19
N SER A 364 4.32 11.38 -18.18
CA SER A 364 3.20 12.29 -17.92
C SER A 364 2.02 11.60 -17.24
N HIS A 365 1.79 10.33 -17.52
CA HIS A 365 0.76 9.51 -16.88
C HIS A 365 1.15 9.16 -15.43
N ALA A 366 2.44 8.86 -15.20
CA ALA A 366 2.98 8.63 -13.87
C ALA A 366 2.89 9.89 -12.98
N GLU A 367 3.23 11.05 -13.54
CA GLU A 367 3.09 12.34 -12.84
C GLU A 367 1.62 12.66 -12.54
N SER A 368 0.70 12.34 -13.47
CA SER A 368 -0.74 12.48 -13.26
C SER A 368 -1.20 11.64 -12.06
N ASP A 369 -0.84 10.36 -12.01
CA ASP A 369 -1.22 9.47 -10.92
C ASP A 369 -0.56 9.88 -9.59
N ALA A 370 0.69 10.38 -9.62
CA ALA A 370 1.37 10.91 -8.44
C ALA A 370 0.69 12.17 -7.86
N LEU A 371 0.24 13.10 -8.73
CA LEU A 371 -0.51 14.28 -8.32
C LEU A 371 -1.90 13.91 -7.80
N ALA A 372 -2.57 12.95 -8.45
CA ALA A 372 -3.86 12.43 -8.01
C ALA A 372 -3.73 11.79 -6.62
N ALA A 373 -2.76 10.91 -6.42
CA ALA A 373 -2.50 10.28 -5.12
C ALA A 373 -2.21 11.34 -4.04
N LYS A 374 -1.36 12.33 -4.34
CA LYS A 374 -1.02 13.40 -3.40
C LYS A 374 -2.24 14.23 -3.03
N LEU A 375 -3.05 14.68 -3.99
CA LEU A 375 -4.25 15.47 -3.69
C LEU A 375 -5.27 14.65 -2.90
N LEU A 376 -5.49 13.39 -3.25
CA LEU A 376 -6.38 12.49 -2.50
C LEU A 376 -5.91 12.36 -1.04
N ALA A 377 -4.64 12.07 -0.79
CA ALA A 377 -4.11 11.92 0.58
C ALA A 377 -4.27 13.20 1.42
N LEU A 378 -4.15 14.36 0.78
CA LEU A 378 -4.29 15.67 1.44
C LEU A 378 -5.75 16.05 1.72
N THR A 379 -6.72 15.44 1.05
CA THR A 379 -8.11 15.93 1.05
C THR A 379 -9.16 14.91 1.49
N VAL A 380 -8.91 13.60 1.40
CA VAL A 380 -9.82 12.59 1.99
C VAL A 380 -9.97 12.80 3.50
N PRO A 381 -11.00 12.23 4.13
CA PRO A 381 -11.16 12.31 5.58
C PRO A 381 -9.93 11.80 6.31
N GLY A 382 -9.39 12.65 7.21
CA GLY A 382 -8.20 12.34 7.99
C GLY A 382 -7.25 13.54 8.12
N VAL A 383 -6.12 13.30 8.77
CA VAL A 383 -5.01 14.25 8.98
C VAL A 383 -3.83 13.79 8.12
N PRO A 384 -3.45 14.52 7.08
CA PRO A 384 -2.41 14.07 6.17
C PRO A 384 -1.02 14.14 6.80
N ASP A 385 -0.26 13.06 6.61
CA ASP A 385 1.19 13.05 6.74
C ASP A 385 1.85 13.39 5.40
N VAL A 386 2.96 14.10 5.48
CA VAL A 386 3.85 14.35 4.34
C VAL A 386 5.24 13.88 4.72
N TYR A 387 5.61 12.71 4.22
CA TYR A 387 6.92 12.14 4.54
C TYR A 387 8.05 13.04 4.03
N GLN A 388 9.13 13.09 4.79
CA GLN A 388 10.31 13.89 4.47
C GLN A 388 10.78 13.66 3.03
N GLY A 389 10.92 14.73 2.26
CA GLY A 389 11.40 14.66 0.88
C GLY A 389 10.31 14.50 -0.19
N SER A 390 9.11 14.06 0.19
CA SER A 390 8.01 13.80 -0.77
C SER A 390 7.25 15.06 -1.20
N GLU A 391 7.74 16.24 -0.88
CA GLU A 391 7.21 17.52 -1.37
C GLU A 391 7.52 17.75 -2.86
N LEU A 392 8.57 17.14 -3.36
CA LEU A 392 8.96 17.08 -4.77
C LEU A 392 8.93 15.61 -5.23
N TRP A 393 9.28 15.35 -6.51
CA TRP A 393 9.40 13.98 -6.98
C TRP A 393 10.45 13.20 -6.17
N ASP A 394 10.09 12.00 -5.73
CA ASP A 394 10.93 11.13 -4.92
C ASP A 394 11.02 9.73 -5.51
N ASP A 395 12.24 9.25 -5.75
CA ASP A 395 12.56 7.95 -6.33
C ASP A 395 12.97 6.90 -5.29
N SER A 396 12.57 7.07 -4.03
CA SER A 396 12.97 6.16 -2.96
C SER A 396 12.37 4.77 -3.10
N LEU A 397 13.21 3.77 -2.83
CA LEU A 397 12.84 2.38 -2.61
C LEU A 397 12.72 2.11 -1.10
N VAL A 398 12.66 0.84 -0.69
CA VAL A 398 12.51 0.46 0.72
C VAL A 398 13.71 0.89 1.59
N ASP A 399 13.48 0.98 2.91
CA ASP A 399 14.54 1.20 3.90
C ASP A 399 15.81 0.36 3.62
N PRO A 400 17.02 0.97 3.68
CA PRO A 400 17.33 2.33 4.17
C PRO A 400 17.24 3.44 3.11
N ASP A 401 16.87 3.15 1.86
CA ASP A 401 16.87 4.11 0.75
C ASP A 401 15.92 5.29 0.97
N ASN A 402 14.73 5.04 1.56
CA ASN A 402 13.75 6.07 1.90
C ASN A 402 14.14 6.94 3.11
N ARG A 403 15.32 6.74 3.70
CA ARG A 403 15.87 7.54 4.81
C ARG A 403 17.07 8.38 4.39
N ARG A 404 17.27 8.58 3.10
CA ARG A 404 18.34 9.44 2.58
C ARG A 404 18.19 10.88 3.10
N PRO A 405 19.30 11.61 3.31
CA PRO A 405 19.25 13.02 3.66
C PRO A 405 18.44 13.85 2.66
N VAL A 406 17.60 14.74 3.17
CA VAL A 406 16.70 15.57 2.35
C VAL A 406 17.31 16.97 2.19
N ASP A 407 17.38 17.45 0.92
CA ASP A 407 17.77 18.82 0.63
C ASP A 407 16.58 19.78 0.86
N TYR A 408 16.46 20.27 2.08
CA TYR A 408 15.45 21.27 2.45
C TYR A 408 15.70 22.64 1.82
N GLY A 409 16.94 22.93 1.36
CA GLY A 409 17.26 24.16 0.65
C GLY A 409 16.50 24.25 -0.68
N THR A 410 16.61 23.21 -1.51
CA THR A 410 15.87 23.09 -2.77
C THR A 410 14.35 23.14 -2.53
N ARG A 411 13.82 22.50 -1.50
CA ARG A 411 12.39 22.51 -1.19
C ARG A 411 11.87 23.88 -0.79
N ARG A 412 12.65 24.66 -0.02
CA ARG A 412 12.30 26.05 0.32
C ARG A 412 12.26 26.97 -0.91
N VAL A 413 13.17 26.77 -1.86
CA VAL A 413 13.15 27.49 -3.13
C VAL A 413 11.92 27.12 -3.94
N ALA A 414 11.64 25.84 -4.08
CA ALA A 414 10.47 25.34 -4.81
C ALA A 414 9.14 25.82 -4.19
N LEU A 415 9.04 25.85 -2.85
CA LEU A 415 7.87 26.37 -2.14
C LEU A 415 7.62 27.87 -2.39
N LYS A 416 8.69 28.66 -2.50
CA LYS A 416 8.57 30.09 -2.85
C LYS A 416 8.14 30.29 -4.29
N ALA A 417 8.68 29.49 -5.21
CA ALA A 417 8.43 29.61 -6.63
C ALA A 417 7.05 29.05 -7.05
N LEU A 418 6.58 27.97 -6.40
CA LEU A 418 5.34 27.23 -6.70
C LEU A 418 5.22 26.76 -8.17
N GLN A 419 6.35 26.59 -8.85
CA GLN A 419 6.39 26.15 -10.24
C GLN A 419 6.31 24.62 -10.37
N HIS A 420 6.85 23.89 -9.41
CA HIS A 420 6.79 22.43 -9.40
C HIS A 420 5.36 21.97 -9.06
N PRO A 421 4.70 21.12 -9.89
CA PRO A 421 3.28 20.82 -9.74
C PRO A 421 2.95 20.16 -8.39
N LYS A 422 3.78 19.24 -7.90
CA LYS A 422 3.55 18.52 -6.65
C LYS A 422 3.55 19.45 -5.44
N ILE A 423 4.54 20.36 -5.33
CA ILE A 423 4.59 21.30 -4.20
C ILE A 423 3.48 22.36 -4.30
N ARG A 424 3.03 22.69 -5.52
CA ARG A 424 1.87 23.57 -5.74
C ARG A 424 0.60 22.94 -5.18
N VAL A 425 0.34 21.67 -5.53
CA VAL A 425 -0.80 20.89 -5.00
C VAL A 425 -0.72 20.78 -3.48
N LEU A 426 0.45 20.40 -2.95
CA LEU A 426 0.67 20.29 -1.52
C LEU A 426 0.38 21.60 -0.77
N ALA A 427 0.98 22.69 -1.23
CA ALA A 427 0.85 24.00 -0.59
C ALA A 427 -0.59 24.52 -0.63
N ALA A 428 -1.29 24.38 -1.76
CA ALA A 428 -2.69 24.78 -1.90
C ALA A 428 -3.60 24.00 -0.96
N ALA A 429 -3.52 22.66 -0.97
CA ALA A 429 -4.34 21.81 -0.13
C ALA A 429 -4.11 22.07 1.38
N LEU A 430 -2.86 22.20 1.81
CA LEU A 430 -2.54 22.47 3.22
C LEU A 430 -2.97 23.88 3.66
N ARG A 431 -2.92 24.87 2.76
CA ARG A 431 -3.46 26.22 3.04
C ARG A 431 -4.99 26.17 3.22
N LEU A 432 -5.70 25.47 2.33
CA LEU A 432 -7.16 25.31 2.46
C LEU A 432 -7.53 24.57 3.74
N ARG A 433 -6.82 23.54 4.13
CA ARG A 433 -7.05 22.87 5.41
C ARG A 433 -6.92 23.81 6.61
N ARG A 434 -6.08 24.83 6.52
CA ARG A 434 -5.91 25.86 7.57
C ARG A 434 -7.02 26.91 7.55
N THR A 435 -7.53 27.27 6.38
CA THR A 435 -8.54 28.32 6.22
C THR A 435 -9.97 27.77 6.30
N HIS A 436 -10.17 26.47 6.03
CA HIS A 436 -11.46 25.77 6.08
C HIS A 436 -11.36 24.50 6.96
N PRO A 437 -10.92 24.61 8.22
CA PRO A 437 -10.69 23.43 9.06
C PRO A 437 -11.95 22.59 9.28
N GLU A 438 -13.13 23.21 9.35
CA GLU A 438 -14.43 22.57 9.51
C GLU A 438 -14.79 21.63 8.35
N SER A 439 -14.38 21.97 7.12
CA SER A 439 -14.62 21.11 5.95
C SER A 439 -13.76 19.85 5.95
N PHE A 440 -12.58 19.90 6.59
CA PHE A 440 -11.65 18.77 6.63
C PHE A 440 -11.69 17.99 7.95
N LEU A 441 -11.83 18.66 9.10
CA LEU A 441 -11.85 18.04 10.42
C LEU A 441 -13.29 17.84 10.89
N GLY A 442 -13.89 16.72 10.51
CA GLY A 442 -15.27 16.38 10.85
C GLY A 442 -16.31 16.84 9.82
N GLY A 443 -15.89 17.51 8.75
CA GLY A 443 -16.76 17.86 7.63
C GLY A 443 -17.25 16.61 6.87
N ALA A 444 -18.48 16.70 6.35
CA ALA A 444 -19.10 15.63 5.60
C ALA A 444 -18.28 15.26 4.35
N TYR A 445 -18.36 13.99 3.98
CA TYR A 445 -17.80 13.46 2.73
C TYR A 445 -18.93 13.05 1.80
N HIS A 446 -18.99 13.65 0.62
CA HIS A 446 -20.00 13.35 -0.39
C HIS A 446 -19.34 12.98 -1.70
N PRO A 447 -19.52 11.75 -2.20
CA PRO A 447 -19.10 11.40 -3.57
C PRO A 447 -19.74 12.34 -4.60
N VAL A 448 -18.98 12.71 -5.63
CA VAL A 448 -19.47 13.41 -6.82
C VAL A 448 -19.12 12.55 -8.02
N PHE A 449 -20.08 12.29 -8.88
CA PHE A 449 -19.89 11.43 -10.04
C PHE A 449 -19.93 12.26 -11.31
N ALA A 450 -18.91 12.10 -12.16
CA ALA A 450 -18.93 12.64 -13.51
C ALA A 450 -20.02 11.93 -14.35
N ALA A 451 -20.51 12.60 -15.38
CA ALA A 451 -21.49 12.05 -16.31
C ALA A 451 -20.96 12.14 -17.74
N GLY A 452 -21.07 11.07 -18.49
CA GLY A 452 -20.60 10.98 -19.88
C GLY A 452 -19.71 9.77 -20.13
N PRO A 453 -19.18 9.62 -21.36
CA PRO A 453 -18.42 8.44 -21.77
C PRO A 453 -17.12 8.20 -21.00
N ALA A 454 -16.46 9.28 -20.57
CA ALA A 454 -15.22 9.23 -19.82
C ALA A 454 -15.42 9.39 -18.29
N ALA A 455 -16.64 9.18 -17.77
CA ALA A 455 -16.95 9.37 -16.35
C ALA A 455 -16.07 8.52 -15.43
N ASP A 456 -15.73 7.30 -15.82
CA ASP A 456 -14.87 6.39 -15.06
C ASP A 456 -13.42 6.89 -14.90
N HIS A 457 -13.01 7.87 -15.68
CA HIS A 457 -11.69 8.50 -15.58
C HIS A 457 -11.61 9.59 -14.51
N VAL A 458 -12.70 9.85 -13.76
CA VAL A 458 -12.76 10.86 -12.71
C VAL A 458 -13.07 10.19 -11.37
N VAL A 459 -12.33 10.57 -10.32
CA VAL A 459 -12.71 10.34 -8.93
C VAL A 459 -12.91 11.70 -8.28
N ALA A 460 -14.13 11.99 -7.82
CA ALA A 460 -14.44 13.29 -7.26
C ALA A 460 -15.33 13.19 -6.01
N PHE A 461 -15.16 14.14 -5.11
CA PHE A 461 -15.95 14.24 -3.87
C PHE A 461 -15.96 15.66 -3.31
N ARG A 462 -16.94 15.94 -2.45
CA ARG A 462 -16.98 17.15 -1.64
C ARG A 462 -16.53 16.88 -0.21
N ARG A 463 -15.91 17.91 0.38
CA ARG A 463 -15.66 18.04 1.82
C ARG A 463 -16.44 19.24 2.33
N GLY A 464 -17.38 18.98 3.24
CA GLY A 464 -18.34 20.02 3.62
C GLY A 464 -19.15 20.53 2.43
N ASP A 465 -19.51 21.82 2.44
CA ASP A 465 -20.30 22.45 1.39
C ASP A 465 -19.48 23.34 0.46
N ASP A 466 -18.22 23.56 0.78
CA ASP A 466 -17.37 24.60 0.19
C ASP A 466 -16.09 24.09 -0.49
N ILE A 467 -15.74 22.81 -0.37
CA ILE A 467 -14.56 22.23 -1.04
C ILE A 467 -15.00 21.07 -1.94
N LEU A 468 -14.55 21.07 -3.19
CA LEU A 468 -14.71 19.96 -4.12
C LEU A 468 -13.34 19.54 -4.68
N VAL A 469 -13.09 18.25 -4.68
CA VAL A 469 -11.85 17.63 -5.14
C VAL A 469 -12.18 16.72 -6.31
N ALA A 470 -11.41 16.81 -7.39
CA ALA A 470 -11.48 15.87 -8.49
C ALA A 470 -10.08 15.52 -8.99
N VAL A 471 -9.89 14.25 -9.33
CA VAL A 471 -8.63 13.74 -9.90
C VAL A 471 -8.92 12.87 -11.10
N THR A 472 -8.00 12.85 -12.05
CA THR A 472 -8.03 11.90 -13.17
C THR A 472 -7.44 10.56 -12.75
N ARG A 473 -7.84 9.50 -13.46
CA ARG A 473 -7.21 8.18 -13.41
C ARG A 473 -7.24 7.53 -14.79
N TRP A 474 -6.37 6.54 -15.01
CA TRP A 474 -6.30 5.77 -16.26
C TRP A 474 -6.08 6.66 -17.48
N THR A 475 -5.13 7.57 -17.34
CA THR A 475 -4.88 8.66 -18.29
C THR A 475 -4.31 8.19 -19.62
N VAL A 476 -3.68 7.00 -19.68
CA VAL A 476 -3.25 6.40 -20.95
C VAL A 476 -4.47 6.09 -21.83
N ARG A 477 -5.48 5.45 -21.26
CA ARG A 477 -6.73 5.15 -21.98
C ARG A 477 -7.51 6.44 -22.30
N LEU A 478 -7.59 7.35 -21.35
CA LEU A 478 -8.23 8.65 -21.55
C LEU A 478 -7.59 9.44 -22.69
N GLN A 479 -6.28 9.38 -22.86
CA GLN A 479 -5.59 10.02 -23.98
C GLN A 479 -6.04 9.46 -25.35
N GLN A 480 -6.40 8.19 -25.41
CA GLN A 480 -6.86 7.54 -26.64
C GLN A 480 -8.33 7.87 -26.95
N THR A 481 -9.19 7.94 -25.94
CA THR A 481 -10.64 8.14 -26.08
C THR A 481 -11.07 9.60 -26.01
N GLY A 482 -10.28 10.44 -25.32
CA GLY A 482 -10.65 11.82 -25.01
C GLY A 482 -11.76 11.92 -23.94
N TRP A 483 -12.11 13.15 -23.60
CA TRP A 483 -13.19 13.46 -22.64
C TRP A 483 -14.59 13.40 -23.24
N ASP A 484 -14.68 13.54 -24.57
CA ASP A 484 -15.95 13.69 -25.28
C ASP A 484 -16.86 14.71 -24.56
N HIS A 485 -18.14 14.43 -24.39
CA HIS A 485 -19.10 15.29 -23.68
C HIS A 485 -19.20 15.00 -22.15
N THR A 486 -18.14 14.48 -21.55
CA THR A 486 -18.09 14.20 -20.12
C THR A 486 -18.04 15.49 -19.32
N VAL A 487 -18.92 15.58 -18.31
CA VAL A 487 -19.07 16.72 -17.40
C VAL A 487 -18.95 16.29 -15.94
N LEU A 488 -18.50 17.22 -15.10
CA LEU A 488 -18.60 17.10 -13.65
C LEU A 488 -19.74 18.00 -13.16
N PRO A 489 -20.83 17.46 -12.57
CA PRO A 489 -21.89 18.27 -12.01
C PRO A 489 -21.42 18.92 -10.71
N LEU A 490 -21.33 20.24 -10.70
CA LEU A 490 -21.00 21.02 -9.52
C LEU A 490 -22.29 21.45 -8.80
N PRO A 491 -22.28 21.51 -7.47
CA PRO A 491 -23.38 22.13 -6.72
C PRO A 491 -23.58 23.60 -7.10
N ASP A 492 -24.78 24.12 -6.85
CA ASP A 492 -25.11 25.52 -7.15
C ASP A 492 -24.08 26.49 -6.59
N GLY A 493 -23.78 27.51 -7.37
CA GLY A 493 -22.81 28.56 -7.05
C GLY A 493 -21.65 28.60 -8.02
N SER A 494 -20.74 29.53 -7.81
CA SER A 494 -19.47 29.65 -8.49
C SER A 494 -18.38 28.97 -7.68
N TRP A 495 -17.43 28.35 -8.37
CA TRP A 495 -16.32 27.60 -7.77
C TRP A 495 -15.01 28.03 -8.42
N THR A 496 -14.01 28.35 -7.61
CA THR A 496 -12.68 28.72 -8.09
C THR A 496 -11.67 27.62 -7.76
N ASP A 497 -10.90 27.18 -8.74
CA ASP A 497 -9.81 26.21 -8.54
C ASP A 497 -8.62 26.87 -7.84
N ALA A 498 -8.31 26.40 -6.64
CA ALA A 498 -7.19 26.91 -5.84
C ALA A 498 -5.81 26.61 -6.46
N LEU A 499 -5.74 25.75 -7.47
CA LEU A 499 -4.51 25.39 -8.17
C LEU A 499 -4.24 26.26 -9.40
N THR A 500 -5.28 26.62 -10.15
CA THR A 500 -5.14 27.30 -11.47
C THR A 500 -5.80 28.65 -11.52
N GLY A 501 -6.77 28.91 -10.63
CA GLY A 501 -7.64 30.09 -10.67
C GLY A 501 -8.78 29.96 -11.68
N PHE A 502 -8.97 28.80 -12.31
CA PHE A 502 -10.09 28.52 -13.19
C PHE A 502 -11.41 28.61 -12.42
N THR A 503 -12.43 29.22 -13.02
CA THR A 503 -13.77 29.32 -12.42
C THR A 503 -14.74 28.37 -13.12
N ALA A 504 -15.55 27.67 -12.33
CA ALA A 504 -16.47 26.64 -12.78
C ALA A 504 -17.85 26.78 -12.13
N SER A 505 -18.89 26.32 -12.80
CA SER A 505 -20.26 26.27 -12.26
C SER A 505 -21.13 25.25 -12.99
N GLY A 506 -22.15 24.76 -12.35
CA GLY A 506 -23.14 23.85 -12.94
C GLY A 506 -22.49 22.57 -13.52
N HIS A 507 -22.84 22.19 -14.73
CA HIS A 507 -22.29 21.04 -15.44
C HIS A 507 -21.02 21.44 -16.21
N THR A 508 -19.89 21.47 -15.54
CA THR A 508 -18.63 21.91 -16.15
C THR A 508 -17.98 20.78 -16.97
N PRO A 509 -17.58 21.02 -18.23
CA PRO A 509 -16.88 20.02 -19.05
C PRO A 509 -15.58 19.55 -18.40
N ALA A 510 -15.37 18.23 -18.37
CA ALA A 510 -14.16 17.65 -17.78
C ALA A 510 -12.89 18.11 -18.53
N VAL A 511 -12.96 18.31 -19.85
CA VAL A 511 -11.86 18.83 -20.66
C VAL A 511 -11.40 20.22 -20.21
N GLU A 512 -12.29 21.05 -19.72
CA GLU A 512 -11.97 22.40 -19.22
C GLU A 512 -11.40 22.32 -17.79
N LEU A 513 -12.01 21.47 -16.93
CA LEU A 513 -11.56 21.27 -15.55
C LEU A 513 -10.12 20.75 -15.46
N PHE A 514 -9.76 19.83 -16.37
CA PHE A 514 -8.46 19.16 -16.35
C PHE A 514 -7.50 19.66 -17.46
N ALA A 515 -7.73 20.89 -17.97
CA ALA A 515 -6.91 21.45 -19.05
C ALA A 515 -5.45 21.70 -18.65
N ASP A 516 -5.21 22.21 -17.43
CA ASP A 516 -3.88 22.61 -16.96
C ASP A 516 -3.22 21.53 -16.09
N LEU A 517 -4.01 20.87 -15.24
CA LEU A 517 -3.54 19.84 -14.30
C LEU A 517 -4.49 18.64 -14.29
N PRO A 518 -3.99 17.43 -14.03
CA PRO A 518 -4.82 16.22 -13.89
C PRO A 518 -5.59 16.17 -12.57
N VAL A 519 -5.55 17.24 -11.79
CA VAL A 519 -6.17 17.37 -10.47
C VAL A 519 -6.78 18.75 -10.30
N VAL A 520 -7.90 18.80 -9.58
CA VAL A 520 -8.71 20.02 -9.37
C VAL A 520 -9.06 20.12 -7.89
N LEU A 521 -8.92 21.32 -7.35
CA LEU A 521 -9.24 21.65 -5.96
C LEU A 521 -10.10 22.91 -5.91
N LEU A 522 -11.40 22.75 -6.08
CA LEU A 522 -12.37 23.84 -6.12
C LEU A 522 -12.74 24.29 -4.72
N VAL A 523 -12.82 25.61 -4.58
CA VAL A 523 -13.37 26.30 -3.41
C VAL A 523 -14.62 27.05 -3.85
N ARG A 524 -15.72 26.94 -3.11
CA ARG A 524 -16.94 27.68 -3.39
C ARG A 524 -16.70 29.16 -3.11
N ASP A 525 -17.00 29.99 -4.09
CA ASP A 525 -16.92 31.43 -3.91
C ASP A 525 -17.98 31.87 -2.90
N ASN A 526 -17.57 32.66 -1.89
CA ASN A 526 -18.51 33.28 -0.98
C ASN A 526 -19.33 34.32 -1.77
N ALA A 527 -20.68 34.24 -1.69
CA ALA A 527 -21.58 35.17 -2.32
C ALA A 527 -21.50 36.54 -1.65
#